data_2784d0f94f5f56e2334e2c9f5fecd80a
#
_entry.id   2784d0f94f5f56e2334e2c9f5fecd80a
#
_cell.length_a   1.000
_cell.length_b   1.000
_cell.length_c   1.000
_cell.angle_alpha   90.00
_cell.angle_beta   90.00
_cell.angle_gamma   90.00
#
_symmetry.space_group_name_H-M   'P 1'
#
loop_
_entity.id
_entity.type
_entity.pdbx_description
1 polymer ?
#
loop_
_entity_poly.entity_id
_entity_poly.type
_entity_poly.pdbx_seq_one_letter_code
_entity_poly.pdbx_strand_id
1 'polypeptide(L)'
;METTKPRTVSSIGMFDLLKGAGMLSIVLGHTAELYPIQLSNGLSLTAFFGFIYRETLMAAFFIASGYGFRKRSIGKCIHQQLKSLLKPFCYTAFFTTVLHFIIHYKTFHYLPGSLTESIKVAGGFLLGLPHTATYFGQEFFSCGPMWYLLALLMGWIALDVILNIFPERYIPWAVGGCALLGWGASLVWELPFCLIQGAVITPYLYLGYLAKRHHWLDQPLSRRMSCILWAAVLLIPVAAFATGRTDCVSMAEWTLGPISILLDGLAGLLFVRLFLRLNRHRNALVNFFEAIGRRSLYIFCIHTVELIAIPWYLLATKYADRPLVGIGLEYAFSLGSIWLICALLQRRRDLIIKLFPARRHTPQVHYTPRH
;
A
#
# COMPACT_ATOMS: atom_id res chain seq x y z
N MET A 1 30.97 -17.96 -12.38
CA MET A 1 30.08 -17.66 -11.22
C MET A 1 30.46 -16.27 -10.73
N GLU A 2 29.73 -15.24 -11.17
CA GLU A 2 29.95 -13.88 -10.65
C GLU A 2 29.48 -13.84 -9.19
N THR A 3 30.40 -13.63 -8.27
CA THR A 3 30.11 -13.38 -6.87
C THR A 3 29.41 -12.04 -6.74
N THR A 4 28.09 -12.02 -6.81
CA THR A 4 27.31 -10.80 -6.58
C THR A 4 27.57 -10.33 -5.13
N LYS A 5 28.20 -9.16 -5.00
CA LYS A 5 28.41 -8.50 -3.69
C LYS A 5 27.08 -8.43 -2.93
N PRO A 6 27.05 -8.78 -1.64
CA PRO A 6 25.83 -8.65 -0.85
C PRO A 6 25.32 -7.20 -0.90
N ARG A 7 24.02 -7.01 -1.15
CA ARG A 7 23.42 -5.67 -1.12
C ARG A 7 23.50 -5.12 0.30
N THR A 8 24.01 -3.91 0.42
CA THR A 8 23.99 -3.16 1.68
C THR A 8 22.59 -2.60 1.94
N VAL A 9 22.24 -2.31 3.19
CA VAL A 9 20.95 -1.73 3.59
C VAL A 9 20.67 -0.39 2.88
N SER A 10 21.69 0.31 2.41
CA SER A 10 21.59 1.57 1.65
C SER A 10 21.44 1.38 0.14
N SER A 11 21.44 0.15 -0.38
CA SER A 11 21.39 -0.10 -1.83
C SER A 11 20.00 0.17 -2.43
N ILE A 12 19.96 0.64 -3.69
CA ILE A 12 18.71 0.79 -4.44
C ILE A 12 18.03 -0.58 -4.53
N GLY A 13 16.71 -0.60 -4.26
CA GLY A 13 15.90 -1.81 -4.31
C GLY A 13 15.98 -2.70 -3.07
N MET A 14 16.55 -2.23 -1.96
CA MET A 14 16.59 -3.00 -0.71
C MET A 14 15.20 -3.42 -0.20
N PHE A 15 14.14 -2.71 -0.55
CA PHE A 15 12.76 -3.04 -0.18
C PHE A 15 12.00 -3.80 -1.29
N ASP A 16 12.63 -4.15 -2.40
CA ASP A 16 11.90 -4.77 -3.52
C ASP A 16 11.36 -6.15 -3.16
N LEU A 17 12.07 -6.92 -2.32
CA LEU A 17 11.56 -8.18 -1.80
C LEU A 17 10.28 -8.00 -0.97
N LEU A 18 10.27 -7.03 -0.04
CA LEU A 18 9.09 -6.67 0.77
C LEU A 18 7.92 -6.26 -0.12
N LYS A 19 8.17 -5.38 -1.10
CA LYS A 19 7.13 -4.91 -2.01
C LYS A 19 6.57 -6.05 -2.87
N GLY A 20 7.41 -6.95 -3.35
CA GLY A 20 6.98 -8.06 -4.20
C GLY A 20 6.14 -9.08 -3.45
N ALA A 21 6.62 -9.54 -2.30
CA ALA A 21 5.89 -10.47 -1.46
C ALA A 21 4.58 -9.82 -0.96
N GLY A 22 4.66 -8.56 -0.50
CA GLY A 22 3.50 -7.82 -0.03
C GLY A 22 2.45 -7.60 -1.11
N MET A 23 2.82 -7.27 -2.34
CA MET A 23 1.86 -7.11 -3.44
C MET A 23 1.08 -8.39 -3.71
N LEU A 24 1.74 -9.56 -3.76
CA LEU A 24 1.03 -10.83 -3.93
C LEU A 24 0.11 -11.14 -2.75
N SER A 25 0.54 -10.81 -1.53
CA SER A 25 -0.29 -10.97 -0.32
C SER A 25 -1.51 -10.04 -0.34
N ILE A 26 -1.37 -8.80 -0.85
CA ILE A 26 -2.48 -7.85 -0.98
C ILE A 26 -3.51 -8.36 -1.99
N VAL A 27 -3.06 -8.80 -3.17
CA VAL A 27 -3.96 -9.38 -4.19
C VAL A 27 -4.72 -10.58 -3.61
N LEU A 28 -4.01 -11.50 -2.92
CA LEU A 28 -4.65 -12.64 -2.25
C LEU A 28 -5.62 -12.20 -1.16
N GLY A 29 -5.26 -11.18 -0.38
CA GLY A 29 -6.08 -10.66 0.69
C GLY A 29 -7.41 -10.12 0.19
N HIS A 30 -7.39 -9.24 -0.82
CA HIS A 30 -8.61 -8.68 -1.42
C HIS A 30 -9.49 -9.76 -2.05
N THR A 31 -8.87 -10.75 -2.74
CA THR A 31 -9.60 -11.91 -3.24
C THR A 31 -10.27 -12.68 -2.09
N ALA A 32 -9.52 -12.98 -1.02
CA ALA A 32 -10.06 -13.76 0.10
C ALA A 32 -11.17 -13.06 0.87
N GLU A 33 -11.23 -11.73 0.89
CA GLU A 33 -12.28 -10.95 1.56
C GLU A 33 -13.68 -11.22 1.01
N LEU A 34 -13.79 -11.55 -0.26
CA LEU A 34 -15.08 -11.86 -0.90
C LEU A 34 -15.63 -13.23 -0.51
N TYR A 35 -14.81 -14.09 0.11
CA TYR A 35 -15.17 -15.46 0.51
C TYR A 35 -14.94 -15.67 2.02
N PRO A 36 -15.76 -15.07 2.90
CA PRO A 36 -15.52 -15.10 4.33
C PRO A 36 -15.67 -16.52 4.90
N ILE A 37 -14.63 -17.01 5.57
CA ILE A 37 -14.63 -18.26 6.31
C ILE A 37 -14.72 -17.91 7.80
N GLN A 38 -15.87 -18.22 8.43
CA GLN A 38 -16.14 -17.84 9.80
C GLN A 38 -15.44 -18.77 10.81
N LEU A 39 -14.90 -18.19 11.87
CA LEU A 39 -14.43 -18.87 13.08
C LEU A 39 -15.55 -18.96 14.12
N SER A 40 -15.37 -19.83 15.13
CA SER A 40 -16.36 -20.07 16.18
C SER A 40 -16.74 -18.83 17.02
N ASN A 41 -15.83 -17.85 17.10
CA ASN A 41 -16.07 -16.54 17.77
C ASN A 41 -16.73 -15.49 16.86
N GLY A 42 -17.15 -15.86 15.65
CA GLY A 42 -17.71 -14.94 14.66
C GLY A 42 -16.67 -14.16 13.86
N LEU A 43 -15.39 -14.22 14.20
CA LEU A 43 -14.31 -13.60 13.42
C LEU A 43 -14.11 -14.37 12.12
N SER A 44 -14.06 -13.68 10.99
CA SER A 44 -13.68 -14.28 9.72
C SER A 44 -12.22 -14.72 9.75
N LEU A 45 -11.94 -15.95 9.29
CA LEU A 45 -10.56 -16.43 9.15
C LEU A 45 -9.75 -15.53 8.19
N THR A 46 -10.38 -15.06 7.12
CA THR A 46 -9.77 -14.12 6.18
C THR A 46 -9.50 -12.76 6.83
N ALA A 47 -10.40 -12.27 7.67
CA ALA A 47 -10.19 -11.05 8.45
C ALA A 47 -9.10 -11.23 9.51
N PHE A 48 -9.00 -12.40 10.16
CA PHE A 48 -7.92 -12.70 11.09
C PHE A 48 -6.54 -12.64 10.42
N PHE A 49 -6.40 -13.25 9.24
CA PHE A 49 -5.16 -13.12 8.45
C PHE A 49 -4.96 -11.72 7.85
N GLY A 50 -6.00 -10.89 7.85
CA GLY A 50 -5.92 -9.48 7.49
C GLY A 50 -4.90 -8.69 8.29
N PHE A 51 -4.66 -9.07 9.55
CA PHE A 51 -3.57 -8.55 10.37
C PHE A 51 -2.21 -8.58 9.64
N ILE A 52 -1.91 -9.63 8.89
CA ILE A 52 -0.62 -9.75 8.17
C ILE A 52 -0.59 -8.82 6.95
N TYR A 53 -1.59 -8.89 6.07
CA TYR A 53 -1.53 -8.19 4.79
C TYR A 53 -2.06 -6.75 4.84
N ARG A 54 -2.99 -6.43 5.75
CA ARG A 54 -3.49 -5.06 5.92
C ARG A 54 -2.57 -4.24 6.82
N GLU A 55 -2.44 -4.64 8.08
CA GLU A 55 -1.84 -3.77 9.09
C GLU A 55 -0.31 -3.87 9.05
N THR A 56 0.23 -5.07 9.15
CA THR A 56 1.68 -5.26 9.21
C THR A 56 2.36 -4.89 7.89
N LEU A 57 1.81 -5.32 6.75
CA LEU A 57 2.39 -4.99 5.44
C LEU A 57 2.13 -3.53 5.07
N MET A 58 0.96 -2.97 5.39
CA MET A 58 0.69 -1.55 5.15
C MET A 58 1.64 -0.67 5.97
N ALA A 59 1.77 -0.91 7.27
CA ALA A 59 2.72 -0.19 8.11
C ALA A 59 4.15 -0.34 7.58
N ALA A 60 4.57 -1.56 7.17
CA ALA A 60 5.89 -1.80 6.58
C ALA A 60 6.12 -1.01 5.27
N PHE A 61 5.10 -0.88 4.41
CA PHE A 61 5.18 -0.08 3.19
C PHE A 61 5.30 1.41 3.48
N PHE A 62 4.56 1.94 4.45
CA PHE A 62 4.69 3.33 4.87
C PHE A 62 6.07 3.60 5.51
N ILE A 63 6.60 2.68 6.32
CA ILE A 63 7.95 2.78 6.90
C ILE A 63 9.01 2.74 5.78
N ALA A 64 8.90 1.83 4.81
CA ALA A 64 9.80 1.78 3.67
C ALA A 64 9.75 3.06 2.82
N SER A 65 8.56 3.65 2.66
CA SER A 65 8.38 4.95 2.01
C SER A 65 9.02 6.06 2.82
N GLY A 66 8.81 6.10 4.14
CA GLY A 66 9.42 7.06 5.06
C GLY A 66 10.96 6.97 5.08
N TYR A 67 11.53 5.77 4.92
CA TYR A 67 12.98 5.59 4.77
C TYR A 67 13.51 6.28 3.50
N GLY A 68 12.71 6.32 2.43
CA GLY A 68 13.01 7.07 1.22
C GLY A 68 12.84 8.58 1.35
N PHE A 69 12.21 9.07 2.41
CA PHE A 69 11.89 10.47 2.60
C PHE A 69 13.13 11.36 2.70
N ARG A 70 13.01 12.56 2.16
CA ARG A 70 14.00 13.64 2.29
C ARG A 70 13.26 14.92 2.57
N LYS A 71 13.56 15.58 3.70
CA LYS A 71 13.04 16.89 4.04
C LYS A 71 13.31 17.90 2.90
N ARG A 72 12.29 18.67 2.54
CA ARG A 72 12.32 19.67 1.46
C ARG A 72 11.55 20.90 1.90
N SER A 73 11.52 21.93 1.06
CA SER A 73 10.52 22.98 1.21
C SER A 73 9.14 22.43 0.88
N ILE A 74 8.11 22.85 1.64
CA ILE A 74 6.74 22.35 1.55
C ILE A 74 6.23 22.35 0.10
N GLY A 75 6.41 23.44 -0.65
CA GLY A 75 5.98 23.52 -2.05
C GLY A 75 6.68 22.51 -2.96
N LYS A 76 7.98 22.23 -2.76
CA LYS A 76 8.72 21.20 -3.52
C LYS A 76 8.23 19.79 -3.16
N CYS A 77 7.90 19.55 -1.88
CA CYS A 77 7.34 18.29 -1.44
C CYS A 77 5.99 18.06 -2.13
N ILE A 78 5.06 18.99 -2.02
CA ILE A 78 3.73 18.92 -2.63
C ILE A 78 3.85 18.65 -4.14
N HIS A 79 4.61 19.47 -4.87
CA HIS A 79 4.77 19.30 -6.33
C HIS A 79 5.28 17.90 -6.70
N GLN A 80 6.26 17.39 -5.97
CA GLN A 80 6.80 16.06 -6.24
C GLN A 80 5.79 14.96 -5.94
N GLN A 81 5.05 15.05 -4.83
CA GLN A 81 4.07 14.04 -4.45
C GLN A 81 2.88 14.04 -5.42
N LEU A 82 2.40 15.19 -5.85
CA LEU A 82 1.38 15.29 -6.89
C LEU A 82 1.85 14.59 -8.19
N LYS A 83 3.08 14.80 -8.59
CA LYS A 83 3.62 14.15 -9.80
C LYS A 83 3.81 12.65 -9.66
N SER A 84 4.24 12.15 -8.49
CA SER A 84 4.60 10.74 -8.28
C SER A 84 3.44 9.87 -7.83
N LEU A 85 2.47 10.40 -7.10
CA LEU A 85 1.36 9.66 -6.51
C LEU A 85 0.00 10.00 -7.13
N LEU A 86 -0.31 11.29 -7.30
CA LEU A 86 -1.61 11.68 -7.86
C LEU A 86 -1.73 11.34 -9.35
N LYS A 87 -0.66 11.44 -10.12
CA LYS A 87 -0.69 11.09 -11.54
C LYS A 87 -1.09 9.63 -11.78
N PRO A 88 -0.44 8.60 -11.20
CA PRO A 88 -0.90 7.21 -11.34
C PRO A 88 -2.30 6.99 -10.75
N PHE A 89 -2.66 7.67 -9.67
CA PHE A 89 -4.01 7.65 -9.11
C PHE A 89 -5.06 8.09 -10.15
N CYS A 90 -4.88 9.25 -10.78
CA CYS A 90 -5.83 9.76 -11.78
C CYS A 90 -5.95 8.84 -13.01
N TYR A 91 -4.84 8.28 -13.50
CA TYR A 91 -4.91 7.31 -14.60
C TYR A 91 -5.69 6.06 -14.20
N THR A 92 -5.42 5.52 -13.02
CA THR A 92 -6.13 4.35 -12.51
C THR A 92 -7.62 4.65 -12.35
N ALA A 93 -7.98 5.80 -11.76
CA ALA A 93 -9.37 6.25 -11.62
C ALA A 93 -10.10 6.29 -12.97
N PHE A 94 -9.47 6.88 -13.98
CA PHE A 94 -10.04 6.96 -15.32
C PHE A 94 -10.28 5.57 -15.92
N PHE A 95 -9.26 4.72 -15.96
CA PHE A 95 -9.39 3.39 -16.53
C PHE A 95 -10.38 2.51 -15.74
N THR A 96 -10.38 2.59 -14.41
CA THR A 96 -11.33 1.88 -13.57
C THR A 96 -12.76 2.27 -13.89
N THR A 97 -13.07 3.57 -13.91
CA THR A 97 -14.43 4.07 -14.20
C THR A 97 -14.92 3.66 -15.58
N VAL A 98 -14.07 3.82 -16.61
CA VAL A 98 -14.42 3.46 -17.98
C VAL A 98 -14.64 1.95 -18.12
N LEU A 99 -13.75 1.14 -17.61
CA LEU A 99 -13.88 -0.31 -17.67
C LEU A 99 -15.04 -0.83 -16.83
N HIS A 100 -15.27 -0.26 -15.63
CA HIS A 100 -16.42 -0.59 -14.81
C HIS A 100 -17.73 -0.36 -15.60
N PHE A 101 -17.88 0.80 -16.25
CA PHE A 101 -19.06 1.09 -17.08
C PHE A 101 -19.23 0.04 -18.19
N ILE A 102 -18.15 -0.24 -18.95
CA ILE A 102 -18.22 -1.17 -20.09
C ILE A 102 -18.59 -2.58 -19.61
N ILE A 103 -17.91 -3.07 -18.57
CA ILE A 103 -18.10 -4.43 -18.05
C ILE A 103 -19.50 -4.56 -17.43
N HIS A 104 -19.90 -3.58 -16.60
CA HIS A 104 -21.22 -3.58 -15.97
C HIS A 104 -22.34 -3.56 -17.01
N TYR A 105 -22.23 -2.70 -18.02
CA TYR A 105 -23.22 -2.66 -19.12
C TYR A 105 -23.27 -3.98 -19.91
N LYS A 106 -22.13 -4.58 -20.21
CA LYS A 106 -22.05 -5.88 -20.90
C LYS A 106 -22.62 -7.02 -20.06
N THR A 107 -22.50 -6.95 -18.75
CA THR A 107 -22.99 -7.99 -17.83
C THR A 107 -24.50 -7.90 -17.59
N PHE A 108 -25.02 -6.70 -17.38
CA PHE A 108 -26.41 -6.51 -16.94
C PHE A 108 -27.35 -5.98 -18.05
N HIS A 109 -26.81 -5.51 -19.16
CA HIS A 109 -27.56 -4.94 -20.29
C HIS A 109 -28.55 -3.81 -19.91
N TYR A 110 -28.24 -3.05 -18.84
CA TYR A 110 -29.05 -1.98 -18.31
C TYR A 110 -28.26 -0.67 -18.21
N LEU A 111 -28.45 0.21 -19.21
CA LEU A 111 -27.67 1.44 -19.36
C LEU A 111 -27.81 2.43 -18.19
N PRO A 112 -29.07 2.79 -17.70
CA PRO A 112 -29.17 3.74 -16.60
C PRO A 112 -28.49 3.26 -15.32
N GLY A 113 -28.65 1.97 -14.95
CA GLY A 113 -27.98 1.39 -13.78
C GLY A 113 -26.48 1.37 -13.93
N SER A 114 -25.98 0.97 -15.11
CA SER A 114 -24.52 0.93 -15.37
C SER A 114 -23.90 2.32 -15.29
N LEU A 115 -24.59 3.35 -15.76
CA LEU A 115 -24.13 4.73 -15.63
C LEU A 115 -24.12 5.19 -14.17
N THR A 116 -25.21 4.95 -13.44
CA THR A 116 -25.34 5.34 -12.02
C THR A 116 -24.24 4.69 -11.17
N GLU A 117 -24.01 3.39 -11.30
CA GLU A 117 -22.98 2.68 -10.53
C GLU A 117 -21.57 3.19 -10.91
N SER A 118 -21.32 3.46 -12.19
CA SER A 118 -20.03 4.00 -12.62
C SER A 118 -19.79 5.45 -12.16
N ILE A 119 -20.85 6.25 -12.02
CA ILE A 119 -20.77 7.59 -11.41
C ILE A 119 -20.42 7.47 -9.92
N LYS A 120 -20.97 6.49 -9.19
CA LYS A 120 -20.59 6.24 -7.80
C LYS A 120 -19.11 5.85 -7.67
N VAL A 121 -18.59 5.02 -8.58
CA VAL A 121 -17.16 4.68 -8.66
C VAL A 121 -16.34 5.94 -8.93
N ALA A 122 -16.69 6.72 -9.96
CA ALA A 122 -15.99 7.96 -10.31
C ALA A 122 -15.97 8.96 -9.14
N GLY A 123 -17.10 9.12 -8.45
CA GLY A 123 -17.23 9.98 -7.27
C GLY A 123 -16.35 9.53 -6.13
N GLY A 124 -16.26 8.21 -5.88
CA GLY A 124 -15.36 7.65 -4.88
C GLY A 124 -13.88 7.96 -5.15
N PHE A 125 -13.45 7.86 -6.41
CA PHE A 125 -12.12 8.30 -6.81
C PHE A 125 -11.94 9.82 -6.70
N LEU A 126 -12.94 10.61 -7.12
CA LEU A 126 -12.88 12.07 -7.06
C LEU A 126 -12.77 12.59 -5.62
N LEU A 127 -13.54 11.99 -4.72
CA LEU A 127 -13.51 12.30 -3.29
C LEU A 127 -12.36 11.59 -2.56
N GLY A 128 -11.68 10.62 -3.22
CA GLY A 128 -10.58 9.86 -2.64
C GLY A 128 -11.02 9.07 -1.40
N LEU A 129 -12.14 8.34 -1.51
CA LEU A 129 -12.75 7.63 -0.39
C LEU A 129 -12.04 6.29 -0.12
N PRO A 130 -11.54 6.06 1.09
CA PRO A 130 -10.90 4.79 1.43
C PRO A 130 -11.89 3.64 1.58
N HIS A 131 -13.15 3.94 1.91
CA HIS A 131 -14.29 3.03 2.00
C HIS A 131 -15.54 3.66 1.40
N THR A 132 -16.58 2.87 1.17
CA THR A 132 -17.87 3.39 0.67
C THR A 132 -18.49 4.32 1.70
N ALA A 133 -18.89 5.51 1.28
CA ALA A 133 -19.43 6.55 2.15
C ALA A 133 -20.52 7.39 1.46
N THR A 134 -21.34 8.04 2.28
CA THR A 134 -22.43 8.91 1.80
C THR A 134 -22.02 10.37 1.91
N TYR A 135 -22.01 11.06 0.79
CA TYR A 135 -21.78 12.51 0.71
C TYR A 135 -22.93 13.18 -0.03
N PHE A 136 -23.43 14.30 0.50
CA PHE A 136 -24.53 15.06 -0.11
C PHE A 136 -25.79 14.22 -0.37
N GLY A 137 -26.07 13.21 0.49
CA GLY A 137 -27.19 12.30 0.34
C GLY A 137 -27.04 11.25 -0.76
N GLN A 138 -25.84 11.13 -1.37
CA GLN A 138 -25.51 10.11 -2.37
C GLN A 138 -24.41 9.19 -1.84
N GLU A 139 -24.59 7.89 -2.08
CA GLU A 139 -23.58 6.89 -1.79
C GLU A 139 -22.52 6.89 -2.90
N PHE A 140 -21.24 6.92 -2.52
CA PHE A 140 -20.09 6.76 -3.41
C PHE A 140 -19.27 5.56 -2.96
N PHE A 141 -18.77 4.81 -3.92
CA PHE A 141 -17.95 3.63 -3.64
C PHE A 141 -16.52 4.01 -3.23
N SER A 142 -15.84 3.07 -2.58
CA SER A 142 -14.41 3.21 -2.29
C SER A 142 -13.58 3.37 -3.57
N CYS A 143 -12.50 4.14 -3.51
CA CYS A 143 -11.46 4.12 -4.55
C CYS A 143 -10.59 2.84 -4.49
N GLY A 144 -11.03 1.82 -3.74
CA GLY A 144 -10.34 0.55 -3.57
C GLY A 144 -8.92 0.74 -3.04
N PRO A 145 -7.99 -0.14 -3.39
CA PRO A 145 -6.61 -0.09 -2.90
C PRO A 145 -5.92 1.27 -3.11
N MET A 146 -6.39 2.10 -4.05
CA MET A 146 -5.78 3.41 -4.36
C MET A 146 -5.80 4.41 -3.20
N TRP A 147 -6.60 4.15 -2.16
CA TRP A 147 -6.56 4.92 -0.91
C TRP A 147 -5.13 5.04 -0.36
N TYR A 148 -4.31 3.99 -0.52
CA TYR A 148 -2.93 3.97 -0.08
C TYR A 148 -2.09 5.10 -0.67
N LEU A 149 -2.24 5.41 -1.97
CA LEU A 149 -1.48 6.49 -2.62
C LEU A 149 -1.90 7.86 -2.09
N LEU A 150 -3.19 8.06 -1.81
CA LEU A 150 -3.68 9.33 -1.25
C LEU A 150 -3.26 9.47 0.21
N ALA A 151 -3.40 8.42 1.02
CA ALA A 151 -2.91 8.43 2.39
C ALA A 151 -1.40 8.72 2.44
N LEU A 152 -0.62 8.10 1.55
CA LEU A 152 0.81 8.36 1.44
C LEU A 152 1.10 9.80 1.03
N LEU A 153 0.33 10.36 0.08
CA LEU A 153 0.42 11.77 -0.33
C LEU A 153 0.20 12.71 0.86
N MET A 154 -0.91 12.51 1.59
CA MET A 154 -1.27 13.35 2.74
C MET A 154 -0.28 13.19 3.90
N GLY A 155 0.12 11.95 4.22
CA GLY A 155 1.11 11.67 5.26
C GLY A 155 2.48 12.26 4.95
N TRP A 156 2.92 12.27 3.69
CA TRP A 156 4.18 12.89 3.30
C TRP A 156 4.13 14.41 3.45
N ILE A 157 3.01 15.04 3.06
CA ILE A 157 2.81 16.47 3.23
C ILE A 157 2.78 16.81 4.73
N ALA A 158 2.02 16.06 5.54
CA ALA A 158 1.94 16.25 6.97
C ALA A 158 3.32 16.14 7.64
N LEU A 159 4.08 15.09 7.32
CA LEU A 159 5.43 14.89 7.85
C LEU A 159 6.37 16.03 7.45
N ASP A 160 6.36 16.45 6.18
CA ASP A 160 7.23 17.53 5.70
C ASP A 160 6.88 18.87 6.37
N VAL A 161 5.59 19.17 6.56
CA VAL A 161 5.10 20.35 7.31
C VAL A 161 5.61 20.30 8.75
N ILE A 162 5.43 19.18 9.44
CA ILE A 162 5.90 19.00 10.82
C ILE A 162 7.41 19.21 10.92
N LEU A 163 8.18 18.60 10.03
CA LEU A 163 9.64 18.71 10.01
C LEU A 163 10.14 20.13 9.70
N ASN A 164 9.36 20.94 8.99
CA ASN A 164 9.72 22.31 8.65
C ASN A 164 9.30 23.34 9.70
N ILE A 165 8.20 23.11 10.40
CA ILE A 165 7.61 24.09 11.35
C ILE A 165 8.14 23.86 12.77
N PHE A 166 8.25 22.60 13.21
CA PHE A 166 8.58 22.30 14.60
C PHE A 166 10.09 22.15 14.84
N PRO A 167 10.63 22.68 15.97
CA PRO A 167 11.97 22.36 16.45
C PRO A 167 12.13 20.84 16.69
N GLU A 168 13.33 20.29 16.49
CA GLU A 168 13.60 18.85 16.56
C GLU A 168 13.04 18.16 17.82
N ARG A 169 13.15 18.80 18.97
CA ARG A 169 12.66 18.26 20.26
C ARG A 169 11.15 18.02 20.32
N TYR A 170 10.37 18.76 19.51
CA TYR A 170 8.91 18.68 19.49
C TYR A 170 8.36 17.83 18.34
N ILE A 171 9.19 17.44 17.37
CA ILE A 171 8.76 16.66 16.21
C ILE A 171 8.06 15.34 16.63
N PRO A 172 8.59 14.52 17.56
CA PRO A 172 7.90 13.29 17.97
C PRO A 172 6.50 13.55 18.53
N TRP A 173 6.35 14.61 19.32
CA TRP A 173 5.06 15.01 19.88
C TRP A 173 4.09 15.53 18.82
N ALA A 174 4.57 16.31 17.85
CA ALA A 174 3.76 16.78 16.73
C ALA A 174 3.31 15.63 15.83
N VAL A 175 4.17 14.65 15.58
CA VAL A 175 3.83 13.43 14.83
C VAL A 175 2.79 12.60 15.60
N GLY A 176 2.98 12.39 16.89
CA GLY A 176 2.02 11.70 17.75
C GLY A 176 0.68 12.46 17.81
N GLY A 177 0.72 13.76 17.98
CA GLY A 177 -0.47 14.63 17.97
C GLY A 177 -1.22 14.57 16.64
N CYS A 178 -0.52 14.56 15.51
CA CYS A 178 -1.12 14.40 14.17
C CYS A 178 -1.88 13.07 14.07
N ALA A 179 -1.30 11.97 14.52
CA ALA A 179 -1.95 10.65 14.51
C ALA A 179 -3.16 10.61 15.44
N LEU A 180 -3.04 11.18 16.66
CA LEU A 180 -4.15 11.26 17.62
C LEU A 180 -5.31 12.13 17.10
N LEU A 181 -5.02 13.23 16.41
CA LEU A 181 -6.04 14.05 15.74
C LEU A 181 -6.71 13.28 14.61
N GLY A 182 -5.96 12.53 13.81
CA GLY A 182 -6.52 11.67 12.76
C GLY A 182 -7.42 10.59 13.36
N TRP A 183 -6.95 9.89 14.39
CA TRP A 183 -7.74 8.90 15.10
C TRP A 183 -8.99 9.50 15.74
N GLY A 184 -8.86 10.63 16.46
CA GLY A 184 -10.00 11.31 17.07
C GLY A 184 -11.01 11.80 16.05
N ALA A 185 -10.54 12.32 14.91
CA ALA A 185 -11.41 12.73 13.80
C ALA A 185 -12.20 11.55 13.22
N SER A 186 -11.61 10.35 13.14
CA SER A 186 -12.28 9.16 12.63
C SER A 186 -13.49 8.72 13.47
N LEU A 187 -13.54 9.12 14.74
CA LEU A 187 -14.69 8.80 15.62
C LEU A 187 -15.93 9.64 15.34
N VAL A 188 -15.78 10.75 14.60
CA VAL A 188 -16.86 11.75 14.43
C VAL A 188 -17.11 12.10 12.96
N TRP A 189 -16.10 11.97 12.10
CA TRP A 189 -16.15 12.43 10.71
C TRP A 189 -15.57 11.41 9.74
N GLU A 190 -16.16 11.38 8.57
CA GLU A 190 -15.58 10.79 7.37
C GLU A 190 -15.00 11.92 6.53
N LEU A 191 -13.68 12.00 6.41
CA LEU A 191 -13.02 13.06 5.65
C LEU A 191 -12.57 12.54 4.28
N PRO A 192 -12.78 13.32 3.19
CA PRO A 192 -12.36 12.94 1.86
C PRO A 192 -10.83 12.96 1.72
N PHE A 193 -10.33 12.48 0.58
CA PHE A 193 -8.91 12.47 0.20
C PHE A 193 -8.01 11.70 1.16
N CYS A 194 -8.54 10.72 1.89
CA CYS A 194 -7.79 9.94 2.88
C CYS A 194 -7.05 10.82 3.90
N LEU A 195 -7.63 11.95 4.30
CA LEU A 195 -7.02 12.88 5.26
C LEU A 195 -6.79 12.22 6.62
N ILE A 196 -7.77 11.44 7.12
CA ILE A 196 -7.66 10.68 8.38
C ILE A 196 -6.52 9.67 8.27
N GLN A 197 -6.53 8.86 7.21
CA GLN A 197 -5.52 7.84 6.98
C GLN A 197 -4.13 8.47 6.86
N GLY A 198 -4.00 9.59 6.13
CA GLY A 198 -2.76 10.34 5.99
C GLY A 198 -2.21 10.84 7.33
N ALA A 199 -3.09 11.34 8.21
CA ALA A 199 -2.70 11.78 9.54
C ALA A 199 -2.22 10.61 10.40
N VAL A 200 -2.97 9.51 10.42
CA VAL A 200 -2.65 8.32 11.24
C VAL A 200 -1.37 7.61 10.80
N ILE A 201 -1.05 7.57 9.50
CA ILE A 201 0.17 6.92 9.01
C ILE A 201 1.44 7.78 9.15
N THR A 202 1.30 9.05 9.54
CA THR A 202 2.45 9.96 9.71
C THR A 202 3.53 9.40 10.65
N PRO A 203 3.21 8.74 11.79
CA PRO A 203 4.20 8.05 12.63
C PRO A 203 4.97 6.95 11.90
N TYR A 204 4.32 6.19 10.99
CA TYR A 204 5.01 5.13 10.25
C TYR A 204 6.04 5.71 9.27
N LEU A 205 5.68 6.80 8.60
CA LEU A 205 6.61 7.55 7.75
C LEU A 205 7.77 8.11 8.58
N TYR A 206 7.47 8.67 9.75
CA TYR A 206 8.48 9.20 10.65
C TYR A 206 9.41 8.11 11.20
N LEU A 207 8.89 6.92 11.54
CA LEU A 207 9.70 5.76 11.92
C LEU A 207 10.68 5.38 10.80
N GLY A 208 10.22 5.37 9.55
CA GLY A 208 11.08 5.12 8.39
C GLY A 208 12.18 6.19 8.25
N TYR A 209 11.82 7.46 8.39
CA TYR A 209 12.76 8.58 8.38
C TYR A 209 13.81 8.45 9.51
N LEU A 210 13.39 8.14 10.74
CA LEU A 210 14.30 7.91 11.87
C LEU A 210 15.17 6.67 11.66
N ALA A 211 14.60 5.58 11.16
CA ALA A 211 15.33 4.35 10.87
C ALA A 211 16.51 4.59 9.91
N LYS A 212 16.32 5.51 8.94
CA LYS A 212 17.41 5.95 8.07
C LYS A 212 18.40 6.86 8.78
N ARG A 213 17.92 7.87 9.49
CA ARG A 213 18.75 8.86 10.17
C ARG A 213 19.65 8.24 11.23
N HIS A 214 19.16 7.26 11.96
CA HIS A 214 19.87 6.60 13.06
C HIS A 214 20.41 5.22 12.69
N HIS A 215 20.39 4.83 11.40
CA HIS A 215 20.90 3.55 10.94
C HIS A 215 20.31 2.33 11.66
N TRP A 216 19.04 2.41 12.10
CA TRP A 216 18.41 1.33 12.86
C TRP A 216 18.34 0.02 12.09
N LEU A 217 18.21 0.06 10.75
CA LEU A 217 18.12 -1.14 9.94
C LEU A 217 19.47 -1.82 9.69
N ASP A 218 20.58 -1.12 9.95
CA ASP A 218 21.94 -1.62 9.73
C ASP A 218 22.39 -2.50 10.89
N GLN A 219 21.88 -2.24 12.11
CA GLN A 219 22.29 -2.91 13.33
C GLN A 219 21.35 -4.07 13.71
N PRO A 220 21.89 -5.23 14.16
CA PRO A 220 21.06 -6.30 14.66
C PRO A 220 20.40 -5.89 15.98
N LEU A 221 19.13 -6.27 16.18
CA LEU A 221 18.50 -6.20 17.48
C LEU A 221 19.08 -7.29 18.40
N SER A 222 19.25 -6.97 19.69
CA SER A 222 19.56 -7.99 20.68
C SER A 222 18.41 -9.02 20.74
N ARG A 223 18.72 -10.27 21.06
CA ARG A 223 17.72 -11.34 21.18
C ARG A 223 16.59 -10.95 22.14
N ARG A 224 16.97 -10.40 23.31
CA ARG A 224 16.01 -9.95 24.32
C ARG A 224 15.05 -8.88 23.78
N MET A 225 15.58 -7.84 23.14
CA MET A 225 14.76 -6.78 22.53
C MET A 225 13.85 -7.31 21.42
N SER A 226 14.37 -8.21 20.59
CA SER A 226 13.56 -8.84 19.53
C SER A 226 12.38 -9.63 20.13
N CYS A 227 12.60 -10.42 21.19
CA CYS A 227 11.52 -11.15 21.86
C CYS A 227 10.46 -10.20 22.46
N ILE A 228 10.90 -9.12 23.14
CA ILE A 228 9.98 -8.14 23.73
C ILE A 228 9.11 -7.49 22.64
N LEU A 229 9.73 -7.05 21.54
CA LEU A 229 8.99 -6.40 20.45
C LEU A 229 8.03 -7.36 19.76
N TRP A 230 8.40 -8.60 19.50
CA TRP A 230 7.48 -9.60 18.94
C TRP A 230 6.35 -9.96 19.92
N ALA A 231 6.63 -10.06 21.21
CA ALA A 231 5.61 -10.27 22.22
C ALA A 231 4.59 -9.10 22.25
N ALA A 232 5.06 -7.85 22.14
CA ALA A 232 4.18 -6.68 22.04
C ALA A 232 3.31 -6.72 20.77
N VAL A 233 3.88 -7.07 19.62
CA VAL A 233 3.14 -7.18 18.37
C VAL A 233 2.09 -8.29 18.41
N LEU A 234 2.32 -9.39 19.12
CA LEU A 234 1.35 -10.47 19.29
C LEU A 234 0.09 -10.04 20.06
N LEU A 235 0.09 -8.88 20.74
CA LEU A 235 -1.14 -8.33 21.33
C LEU A 235 -2.19 -7.99 20.28
N ILE A 236 -1.80 -7.64 19.03
CA ILE A 236 -2.75 -7.31 17.96
C ILE A 236 -3.63 -8.50 17.59
N PRO A 237 -3.09 -9.66 17.16
CA PRO A 237 -3.93 -10.81 16.83
C PRO A 237 -4.66 -11.38 18.04
N VAL A 238 -4.10 -11.26 19.25
CA VAL A 238 -4.78 -11.66 20.49
C VAL A 238 -5.99 -10.77 20.74
N ALA A 239 -5.84 -9.44 20.60
CA ALA A 239 -6.95 -8.52 20.76
C ALA A 239 -8.00 -8.72 19.65
N ALA A 240 -7.59 -8.94 18.40
CA ALA A 240 -8.48 -9.26 17.29
C ALA A 240 -9.30 -10.53 17.57
N PHE A 241 -8.65 -11.59 18.04
CA PHE A 241 -9.34 -12.84 18.41
C PHE A 241 -10.30 -12.66 19.58
N ALA A 242 -9.90 -11.91 20.62
CA ALA A 242 -10.71 -11.69 21.80
C ALA A 242 -11.94 -10.81 21.54
N THR A 243 -11.81 -9.81 20.65
CA THR A 243 -12.86 -8.82 20.37
C THR A 243 -13.71 -9.16 19.15
N GLY A 244 -13.27 -10.08 18.29
CA GLY A 244 -13.86 -10.32 16.98
C GLY A 244 -13.69 -9.17 15.99
N ARG A 245 -12.77 -8.23 16.26
CA ARG A 245 -12.46 -7.06 15.42
C ARG A 245 -10.99 -7.09 14.95
N THR A 246 -10.74 -6.54 13.78
CA THR A 246 -9.37 -6.38 13.26
C THR A 246 -9.10 -4.93 13.00
N ASP A 247 -7.85 -4.51 13.18
CA ASP A 247 -7.41 -3.18 12.79
C ASP A 247 -7.50 -3.03 11.27
N CYS A 248 -7.86 -1.86 10.78
CA CYS A 248 -7.96 -1.56 9.36
C CYS A 248 -7.78 -0.06 9.11
N VAL A 249 -6.60 0.35 8.66
CA VAL A 249 -6.29 1.77 8.41
C VAL A 249 -7.23 2.37 7.35
N SER A 250 -7.60 1.63 6.30
CA SER A 250 -8.52 2.14 5.28
C SER A 250 -9.92 2.41 5.83
N MET A 251 -10.39 1.56 6.75
CA MET A 251 -11.69 1.70 7.41
C MET A 251 -11.65 2.64 8.62
N ALA A 252 -10.46 3.15 8.97
CA ALA A 252 -10.23 3.94 10.18
C ALA A 252 -10.66 3.22 11.47
N GLU A 253 -10.42 1.91 11.53
CA GLU A 253 -10.76 1.03 12.67
C GLU A 253 -9.48 0.59 13.38
N TRP A 254 -9.48 0.70 14.71
CA TRP A 254 -8.37 0.28 15.58
C TRP A 254 -8.90 -0.40 16.84
N THR A 255 -8.64 -1.69 16.97
CA THR A 255 -9.14 -2.56 18.05
C THR A 255 -8.77 -2.05 19.45
N LEU A 256 -7.53 -1.58 19.59
CA LEU A 256 -7.00 -1.01 20.84
C LEU A 256 -6.87 0.52 20.76
N GLY A 257 -7.60 1.18 19.86
CA GLY A 257 -7.52 2.62 19.64
C GLY A 257 -6.10 3.07 19.26
N PRO A 258 -5.59 4.21 19.82
CA PRO A 258 -4.27 4.72 19.46
C PRO A 258 -3.11 3.75 19.74
N ILE A 259 -3.30 2.78 20.65
CA ILE A 259 -2.28 1.77 20.95
C ILE A 259 -2.07 0.86 19.75
N SER A 260 -3.12 0.50 19.00
CA SER A 260 -3.00 -0.24 17.75
C SER A 260 -2.05 0.46 16.76
N ILE A 261 -2.16 1.79 16.62
CA ILE A 261 -1.30 2.56 15.70
C ILE A 261 0.18 2.38 16.06
N LEU A 262 0.51 2.36 17.35
CA LEU A 262 1.89 2.13 17.79
C LEU A 262 2.35 0.69 17.54
N LEU A 263 1.48 -0.28 17.85
CA LEU A 263 1.78 -1.69 17.67
C LEU A 263 1.95 -2.06 16.20
N ASP A 264 1.09 -1.53 15.32
CA ASP A 264 1.20 -1.70 13.88
C ASP A 264 2.50 -1.11 13.33
N GLY A 265 2.90 0.08 13.83
CA GLY A 265 4.18 0.67 13.49
C GLY A 265 5.37 -0.21 13.90
N LEU A 266 5.33 -0.82 15.09
CA LEU A 266 6.34 -1.78 15.55
C LEU A 266 6.34 -3.05 14.71
N ALA A 267 5.16 -3.60 14.41
CA ALA A 267 5.00 -4.75 13.53
C ALA A 267 5.60 -4.49 12.15
N GLY A 268 5.24 -3.36 11.53
CA GLY A 268 5.78 -2.93 10.26
C GLY A 268 7.31 -2.81 10.26
N LEU A 269 7.89 -2.22 11.31
CA LEU A 269 9.34 -2.12 11.43
C LEU A 269 10.02 -3.49 11.57
N LEU A 270 9.44 -4.41 12.34
CA LEU A 270 9.95 -5.78 12.46
C LEU A 270 9.87 -6.54 11.14
N PHE A 271 8.76 -6.36 10.38
CA PHE A 271 8.61 -6.95 9.05
C PHE A 271 9.63 -6.37 8.06
N VAL A 272 9.85 -5.06 8.04
CA VAL A 272 10.93 -4.45 7.23
C VAL A 272 12.27 -5.13 7.54
N ARG A 273 12.61 -5.29 8.84
CA ARG A 273 13.86 -5.95 9.24
C ARG A 273 13.92 -7.41 8.83
N LEU A 274 12.80 -8.14 8.95
CA LEU A 274 12.70 -9.53 8.52
C LEU A 274 12.98 -9.65 7.01
N PHE A 275 12.31 -8.87 6.19
CA PHE A 275 12.50 -8.89 4.75
C PHE A 275 13.89 -8.45 4.32
N LEU A 276 14.52 -7.50 5.01
CA LEU A 276 15.92 -7.13 4.77
C LEU A 276 16.90 -8.27 5.11
N ARG A 277 16.59 -9.07 6.15
CA ARG A 277 17.38 -10.29 6.46
C ARG A 277 17.21 -11.34 5.38
N LEU A 278 15.96 -11.63 4.99
CA LEU A 278 15.66 -12.58 3.92
C LEU A 278 16.31 -12.19 2.59
N ASN A 279 16.36 -10.89 2.30
CA ASN A 279 17.00 -10.35 1.10
C ASN A 279 18.52 -10.57 1.02
N ARG A 280 19.17 -10.94 2.12
CA ARG A 280 20.59 -11.32 2.12
C ARG A 280 20.82 -12.69 1.48
N HIS A 281 19.83 -13.58 1.52
CA HIS A 281 19.87 -14.91 0.93
C HIS A 281 19.49 -14.84 -0.54
N ARG A 282 20.49 -14.99 -1.43
CA ARG A 282 20.28 -14.92 -2.88
C ARG A 282 19.88 -16.28 -3.43
N ASN A 283 18.59 -16.42 -3.78
CA ASN A 283 18.04 -17.59 -4.43
C ASN A 283 16.99 -17.20 -5.50
N ALA A 284 16.50 -18.16 -6.25
CA ALA A 284 15.51 -17.92 -7.31
C ALA A 284 14.22 -17.27 -6.79
N LEU A 285 13.76 -17.66 -5.60
CA LEU A 285 12.55 -17.16 -4.97
C LEU A 285 12.69 -15.67 -4.59
N VAL A 286 13.80 -15.28 -3.95
CA VAL A 286 14.09 -13.88 -3.63
C VAL A 286 14.15 -13.04 -4.89
N ASN A 287 14.86 -13.53 -5.93
CA ASN A 287 14.98 -12.82 -7.20
C ASN A 287 13.61 -12.65 -7.90
N PHE A 288 12.75 -13.65 -7.81
CA PHE A 288 11.37 -13.60 -8.33
C PHE A 288 10.55 -12.51 -7.64
N PHE A 289 10.49 -12.50 -6.31
CA PHE A 289 9.75 -11.47 -5.56
C PHE A 289 10.34 -10.06 -5.77
N GLU A 290 11.66 -9.92 -5.83
CA GLU A 290 12.28 -8.63 -6.16
C GLU A 290 11.87 -8.13 -7.55
N ALA A 291 11.76 -9.03 -8.53
CA ALA A 291 11.32 -8.66 -9.88
C ALA A 291 9.89 -8.12 -9.89
N ILE A 292 9.01 -8.71 -9.09
CA ILE A 292 7.64 -8.24 -8.84
C ILE A 292 7.70 -6.87 -8.13
N GLY A 293 8.48 -6.75 -7.06
CA GLY A 293 8.57 -5.53 -6.26
C GLY A 293 9.05 -4.30 -7.04
N ARG A 294 9.96 -4.49 -7.98
CA ARG A 294 10.36 -3.40 -8.90
C ARG A 294 9.22 -2.87 -9.77
N ARG A 295 8.16 -3.64 -9.94
CA ARG A 295 6.96 -3.28 -10.72
C ARG A 295 5.73 -3.04 -9.86
N SER A 296 5.88 -2.99 -8.54
CA SER A 296 4.79 -2.97 -7.57
C SER A 296 3.74 -1.89 -7.85
N LEU A 297 4.14 -0.69 -8.26
CA LEU A 297 3.17 0.38 -8.59
C LEU A 297 2.29 0.03 -9.81
N TYR A 298 2.87 -0.57 -10.86
CA TYR A 298 2.07 -1.00 -12.02
C TYR A 298 1.12 -2.13 -11.65
N ILE A 299 1.61 -3.13 -10.91
CA ILE A 299 0.80 -4.24 -10.40
C ILE A 299 -0.36 -3.71 -9.55
N PHE A 300 -0.08 -2.77 -8.66
CA PHE A 300 -1.05 -2.13 -7.80
C PHE A 300 -2.16 -1.41 -8.59
N CYS A 301 -1.80 -0.60 -9.59
CA CYS A 301 -2.76 0.08 -10.45
C CYS A 301 -3.61 -0.91 -11.27
N ILE A 302 -3.00 -1.95 -11.85
CA ILE A 302 -3.71 -2.96 -12.64
C ILE A 302 -4.67 -3.75 -11.74
N HIS A 303 -4.21 -4.18 -10.58
CA HIS A 303 -5.05 -4.88 -9.61
C HIS A 303 -6.24 -4.05 -9.16
N THR A 304 -6.06 -2.75 -8.90
CA THR A 304 -7.19 -1.87 -8.56
C THR A 304 -8.23 -1.79 -9.69
N VAL A 305 -7.77 -1.67 -10.93
CA VAL A 305 -8.68 -1.62 -12.09
C VAL A 305 -9.49 -2.91 -12.18
N GLU A 306 -8.87 -4.07 -12.08
CA GLU A 306 -9.55 -5.35 -12.20
C GLU A 306 -10.47 -5.63 -11.00
N LEU A 307 -10.01 -5.29 -9.78
CA LEU A 307 -10.76 -5.49 -8.54
C LEU A 307 -12.10 -4.73 -8.54
N ILE A 308 -12.11 -3.49 -9.05
CA ILE A 308 -13.30 -2.64 -9.05
C ILE A 308 -14.14 -2.82 -10.32
N ALA A 309 -13.51 -3.01 -11.48
CA ALA A 309 -14.23 -3.06 -12.74
C ALA A 309 -14.93 -4.41 -12.98
N ILE A 310 -14.43 -5.50 -12.41
CA ILE A 310 -15.02 -6.83 -12.58
C ILE A 310 -15.99 -7.12 -11.42
N PRO A 311 -17.23 -7.57 -11.71
CA PRO A 311 -18.21 -7.89 -10.67
C PRO A 311 -17.90 -9.24 -9.99
N TRP A 312 -16.82 -9.30 -9.23
CA TRP A 312 -16.32 -10.51 -8.56
C TRP A 312 -17.33 -11.18 -7.64
N TYR A 313 -18.28 -10.39 -7.08
CA TYR A 313 -19.37 -10.93 -6.26
C TYR A 313 -20.22 -12.00 -6.99
N LEU A 314 -20.28 -11.97 -8.32
CA LEU A 314 -20.96 -13.02 -9.09
C LEU A 314 -20.20 -14.35 -9.00
N LEU A 315 -18.87 -14.30 -9.01
CA LEU A 315 -18.06 -15.49 -8.81
C LEU A 315 -18.14 -15.96 -7.35
N ALA A 316 -18.08 -15.02 -6.40
CA ALA A 316 -18.18 -15.31 -4.97
C ALA A 316 -19.51 -15.99 -4.63
N THR A 317 -20.62 -15.48 -5.16
CA THR A 317 -21.94 -16.10 -4.99
C THR A 317 -21.98 -17.53 -5.58
N LYS A 318 -21.38 -17.73 -6.76
CA LYS A 318 -21.34 -19.05 -7.41
C LYS A 318 -20.56 -20.10 -6.62
N TYR A 319 -19.51 -19.66 -5.91
CA TYR A 319 -18.61 -20.53 -5.15
C TYR A 319 -18.77 -20.37 -3.63
N ALA A 320 -19.90 -19.85 -3.16
CA ALA A 320 -20.15 -19.66 -1.73
C ALA A 320 -19.97 -20.95 -0.91
N ASP A 321 -20.40 -22.10 -1.46
CA ASP A 321 -20.23 -23.42 -0.82
C ASP A 321 -18.80 -23.97 -0.90
N ARG A 322 -17.95 -23.39 -1.74
CA ARG A 322 -16.58 -23.84 -1.98
C ARG A 322 -15.61 -22.63 -2.01
N PRO A 323 -15.48 -21.89 -0.91
CA PRO A 323 -14.77 -20.62 -0.88
C PRO A 323 -13.31 -20.73 -1.33
N LEU A 324 -12.61 -21.79 -0.98
CA LEU A 324 -11.22 -22.00 -1.40
C LEU A 324 -11.07 -22.15 -2.93
N VAL A 325 -12.06 -22.74 -3.60
CA VAL A 325 -12.06 -22.86 -5.07
C VAL A 325 -12.28 -21.48 -5.69
N GLY A 326 -13.24 -20.71 -5.17
CA GLY A 326 -13.50 -19.34 -5.60
C GLY A 326 -12.26 -18.45 -5.45
N ILE A 327 -11.63 -18.45 -4.28
CA ILE A 327 -10.37 -17.74 -4.00
C ILE A 327 -9.30 -18.16 -5.01
N GLY A 328 -9.10 -19.46 -5.22
CA GLY A 328 -8.08 -19.96 -6.15
C GLY A 328 -8.28 -19.50 -7.59
N LEU A 329 -9.52 -19.54 -8.08
CA LEU A 329 -9.86 -19.11 -9.44
C LEU A 329 -9.68 -17.59 -9.62
N GLU A 330 -10.20 -16.80 -8.69
CA GLU A 330 -10.09 -15.33 -8.74
C GLU A 330 -8.64 -14.89 -8.63
N TYR A 331 -7.89 -15.44 -7.67
CA TYR A 331 -6.47 -15.13 -7.51
C TYR A 331 -5.64 -15.50 -8.74
N ALA A 332 -5.90 -16.67 -9.33
CA ALA A 332 -5.23 -17.10 -10.56
C ALA A 332 -5.55 -16.16 -11.74
N PHE A 333 -6.81 -15.73 -11.87
CA PHE A 333 -7.22 -14.76 -12.89
C PHE A 333 -6.53 -13.40 -12.66
N SER A 334 -6.54 -12.88 -11.43
CA SER A 334 -5.89 -11.61 -11.07
C SER A 334 -4.40 -11.63 -11.39
N LEU A 335 -3.69 -12.69 -10.99
CA LEU A 335 -2.26 -12.83 -11.33
C LEU A 335 -2.02 -12.95 -12.83
N GLY A 336 -2.87 -13.70 -13.53
CA GLY A 336 -2.79 -13.89 -14.99
C GLY A 336 -3.01 -12.58 -15.75
N SER A 337 -4.02 -11.80 -15.38
CA SER A 337 -4.33 -10.49 -15.97
C SER A 337 -3.20 -9.48 -15.71
N ILE A 338 -2.70 -9.40 -14.49
CA ILE A 338 -1.56 -8.57 -14.10
C ILE A 338 -0.32 -8.92 -14.93
N TRP A 339 0.00 -10.22 -15.01
CA TRP A 339 1.14 -10.69 -15.79
C TRP A 339 1.00 -10.32 -17.27
N LEU A 340 -0.16 -10.59 -17.87
CA LEU A 340 -0.43 -10.29 -19.28
C LEU A 340 -0.30 -8.80 -19.58
N ILE A 341 -0.93 -7.95 -18.80
CA ILE A 341 -0.89 -6.49 -19.00
C ILE A 341 0.54 -5.96 -18.82
N CYS A 342 1.27 -6.43 -17.79
CA CYS A 342 2.66 -6.06 -17.59
C CYS A 342 3.55 -6.49 -18.77
N ALA A 343 3.34 -7.68 -19.33
CA ALA A 343 4.07 -8.17 -20.50
C ALA A 343 3.77 -7.33 -21.76
N LEU A 344 2.50 -6.96 -21.99
CA LEU A 344 2.09 -6.10 -23.11
C LEU A 344 2.71 -4.70 -22.99
N LEU A 345 2.67 -4.10 -21.81
CA LEU A 345 3.28 -2.78 -21.56
C LEU A 345 4.80 -2.80 -21.77
N GLN A 346 5.47 -3.87 -21.35
CA GLN A 346 6.90 -4.05 -21.55
C GLN A 346 7.24 -4.18 -23.04
N ARG A 347 6.51 -5.04 -23.76
CA ARG A 347 6.67 -5.21 -25.22
C ARG A 347 6.48 -3.91 -25.97
N ARG A 348 5.46 -3.12 -25.63
CA ARG A 348 5.24 -1.79 -26.22
C ARG A 348 6.39 -0.85 -25.97
N ARG A 349 6.90 -0.80 -24.73
CA ARG A 349 8.08 0.02 -24.38
C ARG A 349 9.30 -0.36 -25.19
N ASP A 350 9.58 -1.66 -25.34
CA ASP A 350 10.72 -2.17 -26.09
C ASP A 350 10.60 -1.84 -27.58
N LEU A 351 9.39 -1.90 -28.14
CA LEU A 351 9.11 -1.46 -29.51
C LEU A 351 9.36 0.04 -29.70
N ILE A 352 8.88 0.88 -28.77
CA ILE A 352 9.09 2.33 -28.83
C ILE A 352 10.57 2.67 -28.75
N ILE A 353 11.34 2.02 -27.85
CA ILE A 353 12.78 2.21 -27.73
C ILE A 353 13.51 1.78 -29.00
N LYS A 354 13.08 0.70 -29.65
CA LYS A 354 13.66 0.26 -30.94
C LYS A 354 13.37 1.22 -32.09
N LEU A 355 12.14 1.78 -32.13
CA LEU A 355 11.72 2.71 -33.17
C LEU A 355 12.29 4.12 -32.99
N PHE A 356 12.47 4.54 -31.75
CA PHE A 356 12.98 5.85 -31.36
C PHE A 356 14.15 5.70 -30.39
N PRO A 357 15.34 5.28 -30.86
CA PRO A 357 16.51 5.18 -29.98
C PRO A 357 16.85 6.58 -29.46
N ALA A 358 16.66 6.81 -28.16
CA ALA A 358 17.06 8.05 -27.52
C ALA A 358 18.54 8.31 -27.81
N ARG A 359 18.87 9.47 -28.40
CA ARG A 359 20.25 9.92 -28.54
C ARG A 359 20.88 9.85 -27.14
N ARG A 360 21.84 8.94 -26.97
CA ARG A 360 22.64 8.86 -25.74
C ARG A 360 23.44 10.16 -25.66
N HIS A 361 22.98 11.11 -24.84
CA HIS A 361 23.88 12.13 -24.32
C HIS A 361 24.84 11.41 -23.38
N THR A 362 26.00 11.06 -23.90
CA THR A 362 27.17 10.71 -23.09
C THR A 362 27.57 11.98 -22.36
N PRO A 363 27.52 12.04 -21.02
CA PRO A 363 28.12 13.15 -20.31
C PRO A 363 29.63 13.03 -20.54
N GLN A 364 30.19 13.97 -21.28
CA GLN A 364 31.65 14.14 -21.31
C GLN A 364 32.07 14.57 -19.90
N VAL A 365 32.63 13.63 -19.14
CA VAL A 365 33.33 13.93 -17.91
C VAL A 365 34.64 14.61 -18.33
N HIS A 366 34.64 15.94 -18.32
CA HIS A 366 35.87 16.72 -18.38
C HIS A 366 36.67 16.48 -17.10
N TYR A 367 37.64 15.62 -17.16
CA TYR A 367 38.66 15.48 -16.14
C TYR A 367 39.60 16.69 -16.29
N THR A 368 39.47 17.71 -15.45
CA THR A 368 40.50 18.74 -15.26
C THR A 368 41.47 18.21 -14.21
N PRO A 369 42.77 18.00 -14.58
CA PRO A 369 43.79 17.69 -13.60
C PRO A 369 43.96 18.92 -12.69
N ARG A 370 43.82 18.76 -11.37
CA ARG A 370 44.29 19.76 -10.40
C ARG A 370 45.80 19.61 -10.28
N HIS A 371 46.55 20.67 -10.66
CA HIS A 371 47.94 20.92 -10.24
C HIS A 371 47.94 21.41 -8.79
#